data_282f843da1f4c8b02cca7b004bac2026
#
_entry.id   282f843da1f4c8b02cca7b004bac2026
#
_cell.length_a   1.000
_cell.length_b   1.000
_cell.length_c   1.000
_cell.angle_alpha   90.00
_cell.angle_beta   90.00
_cell.angle_gamma   90.00
#
_symmetry.space_group_name_H-M   'P 1'
#
loop_
_entity.id
_entity.type
_entity.pdbx_description
1 polymer ?
#
loop_
_entity_poly.entity_id
_entity_poly.type
_entity_poly.pdbx_seq_one_letter_code
_entity_poly.pdbx_strand_id
1 'polypeptide(L)'
;MVMPFRRKPVPNPPPDGPAEVDFDSLWDLAYAPALDQLGYSPVRADSEAGSVIIKDMLERLAFADLVLADMTIPNGNVYYEVGIRHVAQQANCVLISADWSRQLFDVDQMRSLRYPLKETSVTAASAPAIQQVLINGLAAMREAKTPFHALVTTPADSDVFKQQLQELSAFQARLRAVRITGDQAVRQQKVRELIALPPASLAIREIAFELLTLVRDNLSWEDTLAFLDRLPPALRDDPFSREQALLAKAKLGEHELAIAGLQELMGIEGETPERLGLIGGRYKKLWRGQRDGRLQRGEANPGLRELGYLDDAIEHYRRGALLNLNAYYCACNLPLLLSIRATGGDLEEAAFFERLTVLASEIAIERGQHDGWARSSLLGSAIRSGDTAKVQTLALAVAREGPAAWQLESTLADAEDALALLPADSASRQRLASTLAELRGLLSPG
;
A
#
# COMPACT_ATOMS: atom_id res chain seq x y z
N MET A 1 12.21 -34.34 -4.97
CA MET A 1 12.96 -33.19 -4.38
C MET A 1 13.60 -32.36 -5.46
N VAL A 2 13.31 -31.10 -5.47
CA VAL A 2 13.89 -30.06 -6.35
C VAL A 2 14.85 -29.23 -5.52
N MET A 3 16.13 -29.18 -5.88
CA MET A 3 17.16 -28.49 -5.11
C MET A 3 18.42 -28.29 -5.94
N PRO A 4 19.29 -27.34 -5.59
CA PRO A 4 20.64 -27.28 -6.13
C PRO A 4 21.44 -28.55 -5.82
N PHE A 5 22.51 -28.83 -6.57
CA PHE A 5 23.35 -30.01 -6.39
C PHE A 5 24.75 -29.64 -5.97
N ARG A 6 25.43 -30.53 -5.28
CA ARG A 6 26.80 -30.37 -4.81
C ARG A 6 26.96 -29.14 -3.93
N ARG A 7 28.16 -28.66 -3.75
CA ARG A 7 28.46 -27.41 -3.04
C ARG A 7 28.18 -26.20 -3.89
N LYS A 8 27.53 -25.22 -3.30
CA LYS A 8 27.23 -23.92 -3.94
C LYS A 8 27.64 -22.78 -3.04
N PRO A 9 28.31 -21.74 -3.59
CA PRO A 9 28.58 -20.53 -2.85
C PRO A 9 27.28 -19.80 -2.49
N VAL A 10 27.25 -19.21 -1.30
CA VAL A 10 26.16 -18.35 -0.86
C VAL A 10 26.42 -16.94 -1.34
N PRO A 11 25.55 -16.36 -2.20
CA PRO A 11 25.67 -14.96 -2.58
C PRO A 11 25.44 -14.05 -1.35
N ASN A 12 26.41 -13.21 -0.98
CA ASN A 12 26.35 -12.32 0.18
C ASN A 12 26.01 -13.07 1.49
N PRO A 13 26.89 -13.97 1.98
CA PRO A 13 26.63 -14.78 3.13
C PRO A 13 26.37 -13.89 4.37
N PRO A 14 25.40 -14.25 5.22
CA PRO A 14 25.16 -13.52 6.47
C PRO A 14 26.33 -13.72 7.45
N PRO A 15 26.52 -12.81 8.42
CA PRO A 15 27.64 -12.90 9.38
C PRO A 15 27.73 -14.23 10.14
N ASP A 16 26.59 -14.84 10.45
CA ASP A 16 26.49 -16.09 11.21
C ASP A 16 26.11 -17.30 10.34
N GLY A 17 26.15 -17.19 9.02
CA GLY A 17 25.81 -18.25 8.08
C GLY A 17 27.01 -18.78 7.32
N PRO A 18 26.86 -19.93 6.63
CA PRO A 18 27.94 -20.53 5.87
C PRO A 18 28.23 -19.74 4.59
N ALA A 19 29.50 -19.71 4.17
CA ALA A 19 29.90 -19.16 2.87
C ALA A 19 29.52 -20.05 1.68
N GLU A 20 29.31 -21.33 1.93
CA GLU A 20 28.91 -22.35 0.96
C GLU A 20 27.89 -23.29 1.59
N VAL A 21 27.03 -23.89 0.77
CA VAL A 21 26.09 -24.95 1.19
C VAL A 21 26.40 -26.23 0.42
N ASP A 22 26.55 -27.32 1.15
CA ASP A 22 26.68 -28.67 0.61
C ASP A 22 25.30 -29.34 0.56
N PHE A 23 24.66 -29.24 -0.61
CA PHE A 23 23.32 -29.78 -0.84
C PHE A 23 23.28 -31.31 -0.83
N ASP A 24 24.40 -31.98 -1.07
CA ASP A 24 24.45 -33.46 -1.02
C ASP A 24 24.35 -33.91 0.45
N SER A 25 25.05 -33.26 1.37
CA SER A 25 24.91 -33.54 2.81
C SER A 25 23.50 -33.25 3.35
N LEU A 26 22.85 -32.16 2.88
CA LEU A 26 21.46 -31.86 3.20
C LEU A 26 20.51 -32.96 2.74
N TRP A 27 20.71 -33.46 1.52
CA TRP A 27 19.91 -34.53 0.98
C TRP A 27 20.09 -35.83 1.77
N ASP A 28 21.35 -36.30 1.91
CA ASP A 28 21.66 -37.59 2.48
C ASP A 28 21.33 -37.70 3.97
N LEU A 29 21.57 -36.63 4.73
CA LEU A 29 21.44 -36.68 6.18
C LEU A 29 20.15 -36.04 6.72
N ALA A 30 19.51 -35.14 5.99
CA ALA A 30 18.34 -34.45 6.49
C ALA A 30 17.07 -34.72 5.67
N TYR A 31 17.07 -34.47 4.36
CA TYR A 31 15.82 -34.49 3.58
C TYR A 31 15.30 -35.90 3.29
N ALA A 32 16.14 -36.76 2.74
CA ALA A 32 15.74 -38.11 2.43
C ALA A 32 15.29 -38.90 3.68
N PRO A 33 16.03 -38.87 4.82
CA PRO A 33 15.58 -39.53 6.03
C PRO A 33 14.28 -38.97 6.61
N ALA A 34 14.06 -37.66 6.54
CA ALA A 34 12.81 -37.05 7.01
C ALA A 34 11.60 -37.46 6.14
N LEU A 35 11.79 -37.52 4.83
CA LEU A 35 10.75 -37.95 3.88
C LEU A 35 10.44 -39.47 4.01
N ASP A 36 11.46 -40.30 4.18
CA ASP A 36 11.29 -41.74 4.46
C ASP A 36 10.49 -41.97 5.75
N GLN A 37 10.79 -41.21 6.82
CA GLN A 37 10.06 -41.30 8.08
C GLN A 37 8.59 -40.90 7.93
N LEU A 38 8.27 -40.00 6.98
CA LEU A 38 6.90 -39.61 6.65
C LEU A 38 6.20 -40.57 5.68
N GLY A 39 6.87 -41.65 5.26
CA GLY A 39 6.32 -42.69 4.38
C GLY A 39 6.40 -42.38 2.89
N TYR A 40 7.20 -41.39 2.48
CA TYR A 40 7.47 -41.11 1.07
C TYR A 40 8.65 -41.92 0.57
N SER A 41 8.68 -42.19 -0.73
CA SER A 41 9.88 -42.72 -1.43
C SER A 41 10.62 -41.55 -2.05
N PRO A 42 11.64 -40.99 -1.39
CA PRO A 42 12.25 -39.72 -1.81
C PRO A 42 13.11 -39.93 -3.06
N VAL A 43 12.92 -39.06 -4.04
CA VAL A 43 13.71 -39.01 -5.27
C VAL A 43 14.27 -37.63 -5.45
N ARG A 44 15.59 -37.51 -5.72
CA ARG A 44 16.24 -36.24 -6.06
C ARG A 44 16.26 -36.08 -7.59
N ALA A 45 16.04 -34.87 -8.08
CA ALA A 45 15.86 -34.60 -9.51
C ALA A 45 17.09 -34.91 -10.38
N ASP A 46 18.30 -34.96 -9.80
CA ASP A 46 19.56 -35.28 -10.52
C ASP A 46 19.94 -36.77 -10.53
N SER A 47 19.15 -37.63 -9.92
CA SER A 47 19.54 -39.03 -9.69
C SER A 47 19.49 -39.94 -10.94
N GLU A 48 19.08 -39.44 -12.10
CA GLU A 48 18.99 -40.19 -13.33
C GLU A 48 19.71 -39.55 -14.53
N ALA A 49 20.55 -40.35 -15.19
CA ALA A 49 21.22 -40.01 -16.44
C ALA A 49 20.49 -40.72 -17.59
N GLY A 50 19.42 -40.14 -18.12
CA GLY A 50 18.70 -40.65 -19.28
C GLY A 50 18.83 -39.72 -20.51
N SER A 51 18.61 -40.27 -21.70
CA SER A 51 18.70 -39.49 -22.96
C SER A 51 17.53 -38.49 -23.18
N VAL A 52 16.50 -38.52 -22.34
CA VAL A 52 15.35 -37.59 -22.41
C VAL A 52 15.05 -37.03 -21.00
N ILE A 53 16.05 -36.46 -20.39
CA ILE A 53 16.03 -35.91 -19.01
C ILE A 53 14.82 -34.96 -18.78
N ILE A 54 14.47 -34.14 -19.78
CA ILE A 54 13.39 -33.13 -19.64
C ILE A 54 12.02 -33.80 -19.52
N LYS A 55 11.73 -34.85 -20.26
CA LYS A 55 10.41 -35.52 -20.21
C LYS A 55 10.17 -36.15 -18.84
N ASP A 56 11.12 -36.95 -18.36
CA ASP A 56 11.00 -37.64 -17.07
C ASP A 56 10.92 -36.62 -15.91
N MET A 57 11.66 -35.51 -15.99
CA MET A 57 11.57 -34.43 -15.03
C MET A 57 10.17 -33.81 -15.03
N LEU A 58 9.60 -33.48 -16.19
CA LEU A 58 8.27 -32.87 -16.30
C LEU A 58 7.17 -33.81 -15.77
N GLU A 59 7.25 -35.12 -16.10
CA GLU A 59 6.32 -36.15 -15.60
C GLU A 59 6.38 -36.23 -14.06
N ARG A 60 7.57 -36.25 -13.49
CA ARG A 60 7.75 -36.28 -12.03
C ARG A 60 7.23 -34.99 -11.36
N LEU A 61 7.51 -33.84 -11.92
CA LEU A 61 6.96 -32.58 -11.41
C LEU A 61 5.43 -32.57 -11.48
N ALA A 62 4.86 -33.13 -12.53
CA ALA A 62 3.41 -33.19 -12.71
C ALA A 62 2.71 -34.22 -11.82
N PHE A 63 3.31 -35.40 -11.60
CA PHE A 63 2.61 -36.55 -11.03
C PHE A 63 3.12 -37.01 -9.65
N ALA A 64 4.23 -36.47 -9.13
CA ALA A 64 4.68 -36.79 -7.78
C ALA A 64 3.63 -36.39 -6.73
N ASP A 65 3.44 -37.24 -5.70
CA ASP A 65 2.52 -36.96 -4.60
C ASP A 65 2.90 -35.68 -3.82
N LEU A 66 4.20 -35.42 -3.73
CA LEU A 66 4.75 -34.22 -3.07
C LEU A 66 5.99 -33.74 -3.82
N VAL A 67 6.06 -32.45 -4.09
CA VAL A 67 7.29 -31.75 -4.49
C VAL A 67 7.77 -30.88 -3.35
N LEU A 68 8.97 -31.18 -2.86
CA LEU A 68 9.69 -30.35 -1.90
C LEU A 68 10.78 -29.60 -2.66
N ALA A 69 10.81 -28.26 -2.56
CA ALA A 69 11.72 -27.41 -3.32
C ALA A 69 12.59 -26.56 -2.38
N ASP A 70 13.90 -26.71 -2.47
CA ASP A 70 14.85 -25.93 -1.70
C ASP A 70 15.20 -24.62 -2.41
N MET A 71 14.81 -23.52 -1.78
CA MET A 71 14.97 -22.15 -2.25
C MET A 71 16.11 -21.41 -1.51
N THR A 72 16.97 -22.11 -0.78
CA THR A 72 18.03 -21.52 0.07
C THR A 72 18.96 -20.62 -0.71
N ILE A 73 19.35 -21.04 -1.90
CA ILE A 73 20.19 -20.25 -2.82
C ILE A 73 19.42 -20.02 -4.12
N PRO A 74 19.35 -18.78 -4.65
CA PRO A 74 18.71 -18.51 -5.92
C PRO A 74 19.26 -19.39 -7.04
N ASN A 75 18.37 -20.18 -7.67
CA ASN A 75 18.72 -21.11 -8.74
C ASN A 75 17.62 -21.11 -9.81
N GLY A 76 17.98 -20.73 -11.05
CA GLY A 76 17.03 -20.61 -12.16
C GLY A 76 16.31 -21.90 -12.50
N ASN A 77 16.98 -23.06 -12.38
CA ASN A 77 16.35 -24.35 -12.65
C ASN A 77 15.31 -24.69 -11.58
N VAL A 78 15.64 -24.48 -10.30
CA VAL A 78 14.70 -24.69 -9.19
C VAL A 78 13.46 -23.81 -9.36
N TYR A 79 13.62 -22.54 -9.72
CA TYR A 79 12.49 -21.65 -9.97
C TYR A 79 11.62 -22.08 -11.15
N TYR A 80 12.25 -22.55 -12.24
CA TYR A 80 11.53 -23.09 -13.39
C TYR A 80 10.70 -24.33 -13.03
N GLU A 81 11.29 -25.27 -12.28
CA GLU A 81 10.65 -26.49 -11.82
C GLU A 81 9.49 -26.22 -10.86
N VAL A 82 9.68 -25.29 -9.92
CA VAL A 82 8.61 -24.82 -9.01
C VAL A 82 7.46 -24.18 -9.78
N GLY A 83 7.75 -23.35 -10.78
CA GLY A 83 6.75 -22.74 -11.65
C GLY A 83 5.91 -23.78 -12.38
N ILE A 84 6.53 -24.81 -12.96
CA ILE A 84 5.84 -25.93 -13.62
C ILE A 84 4.93 -26.66 -12.61
N ARG A 85 5.45 -27.00 -11.44
CA ARG A 85 4.68 -27.70 -10.40
C ARG A 85 3.48 -26.89 -9.92
N HIS A 86 3.64 -25.59 -9.74
CA HIS A 86 2.56 -24.70 -9.32
C HIS A 86 1.38 -24.68 -10.29
N VAL A 87 1.64 -24.81 -11.59
CA VAL A 87 0.58 -24.89 -12.61
C VAL A 87 0.02 -26.32 -12.73
N ALA A 88 0.88 -27.33 -12.66
CA ALA A 88 0.50 -28.73 -12.87
C ALA A 88 -0.36 -29.30 -11.75
N GLN A 89 -0.21 -28.83 -10.51
CA GLN A 89 -0.91 -29.34 -9.34
C GLN A 89 -1.45 -28.24 -8.44
N GLN A 90 -2.66 -28.47 -7.89
CA GLN A 90 -3.32 -27.48 -7.01
C GLN A 90 -2.68 -27.38 -5.63
N ALA A 91 -2.01 -28.42 -5.16
CA ALA A 91 -1.39 -28.50 -3.85
C ALA A 91 -0.15 -29.40 -3.88
N ASN A 92 0.37 -29.75 -2.72
CA ASN A 92 1.51 -30.65 -2.56
C ASN A 92 2.80 -30.10 -3.23
N CYS A 93 3.02 -28.79 -3.16
CA CYS A 93 4.28 -28.14 -3.46
C CYS A 93 4.73 -27.35 -2.24
N VAL A 94 5.76 -27.78 -1.54
CA VAL A 94 6.24 -27.13 -0.33
C VAL A 94 7.62 -26.53 -0.59
N LEU A 95 7.73 -25.23 -0.37
CA LEU A 95 8.99 -24.52 -0.45
C LEU A 95 9.71 -24.59 0.91
N ILE A 96 11.00 -24.84 0.88
CA ILE A 96 11.85 -24.84 2.07
C ILE A 96 13.06 -23.94 1.84
N SER A 97 13.62 -23.40 2.90
CA SER A 97 14.87 -22.64 2.81
C SER A 97 15.56 -22.53 4.17
N ALA A 98 16.86 -22.32 4.15
CA ALA A 98 17.58 -21.98 5.37
C ALA A 98 17.02 -20.71 6.03
N ASP A 99 17.06 -20.64 7.36
CA ASP A 99 16.51 -19.54 8.16
C ASP A 99 17.11 -18.16 7.83
N TRP A 100 18.38 -18.13 7.44
CA TRP A 100 19.08 -16.91 7.00
C TRP A 100 18.90 -16.57 5.51
N SER A 101 18.26 -17.46 4.70
CA SER A 101 18.13 -17.26 3.26
C SER A 101 17.27 -16.05 2.93
N ARG A 102 17.72 -15.25 1.98
CA ARG A 102 16.96 -14.14 1.40
C ARG A 102 16.36 -14.57 0.08
N GLN A 103 15.05 -14.56 0.00
CA GLN A 103 14.33 -14.93 -1.20
C GLN A 103 14.28 -13.78 -2.22
N LEU A 104 14.07 -14.10 -3.50
CA LEU A 104 13.70 -13.10 -4.50
C LEU A 104 12.30 -12.56 -4.22
N PHE A 105 12.04 -11.30 -4.59
CA PHE A 105 10.83 -10.56 -4.28
C PHE A 105 9.53 -11.36 -4.56
N ASP A 106 9.41 -11.96 -5.74
CA ASP A 106 8.19 -12.70 -6.11
C ASP A 106 8.02 -14.01 -5.30
N VAL A 107 9.10 -14.58 -4.80
CA VAL A 107 9.09 -15.83 -4.03
C VAL A 107 8.97 -15.56 -2.53
N ASP A 108 9.44 -14.43 -2.05
CA ASP A 108 9.40 -14.06 -0.64
C ASP A 108 7.98 -13.92 -0.07
N GLN A 109 7.01 -13.68 -0.96
CA GLN A 109 5.58 -13.64 -0.63
C GLN A 109 4.96 -15.03 -0.45
N MET A 110 5.68 -16.10 -0.81
CA MET A 110 5.21 -17.48 -0.70
C MET A 110 5.58 -18.06 0.67
N ARG A 111 4.68 -18.84 1.25
CA ARG A 111 4.98 -19.56 2.49
C ARG A 111 6.08 -20.60 2.25
N SER A 112 7.12 -20.55 3.09
CA SER A 112 8.19 -21.55 3.09
C SER A 112 8.47 -22.06 4.49
N LEU A 113 8.89 -23.33 4.62
CA LEU A 113 9.42 -23.85 5.87
C LEU A 113 10.87 -23.38 6.01
N ARG A 114 11.18 -22.74 7.12
CA ARG A 114 12.53 -22.28 7.45
C ARG A 114 13.22 -23.31 8.34
N TYR A 115 14.40 -23.75 7.93
CA TYR A 115 15.20 -24.71 8.70
C TYR A 115 16.55 -24.12 9.13
N PRO A 116 17.10 -24.54 10.30
CA PRO A 116 18.38 -24.03 10.78
C PRO A 116 19.53 -24.61 9.96
N LEU A 117 20.39 -23.74 9.41
CA LEU A 117 21.60 -24.17 8.69
C LEU A 117 22.75 -23.20 9.02
N LYS A 118 23.68 -23.60 9.89
CA LYS A 118 24.82 -22.79 10.30
C LYS A 118 26.16 -23.23 9.70
N GLU A 119 26.20 -24.43 9.17
CA GLU A 119 27.43 -25.10 8.69
C GLU A 119 27.34 -25.31 7.17
N THR A 120 28.48 -25.36 6.49
CA THR A 120 28.56 -25.68 5.06
C THR A 120 27.97 -27.06 4.75
N SER A 121 28.31 -28.06 5.55
CA SER A 121 27.83 -29.43 5.40
C SER A 121 27.04 -29.86 6.63
N VAL A 122 25.90 -30.49 6.41
CA VAL A 122 25.10 -31.08 7.50
C VAL A 122 25.84 -32.28 8.06
N THR A 123 25.81 -32.43 9.37
CA THR A 123 26.42 -33.53 10.11
C THR A 123 25.35 -34.37 10.83
N ALA A 124 25.71 -35.55 11.31
CA ALA A 124 24.81 -36.38 12.13
C ALA A 124 24.30 -35.66 13.39
N ALA A 125 25.02 -34.61 13.88
CA ALA A 125 24.62 -33.84 15.02
C ALA A 125 23.61 -32.73 14.65
N SER A 126 23.74 -32.08 13.47
CA SER A 126 22.86 -30.98 13.04
C SER A 126 21.64 -31.45 12.25
N ALA A 127 21.68 -32.61 11.59
CA ALA A 127 20.59 -33.17 10.79
C ALA A 127 19.24 -33.31 11.53
N PRO A 128 19.17 -33.77 12.79
CA PRO A 128 17.90 -33.96 13.49
C PRO A 128 17.07 -32.66 13.61
N ALA A 129 17.70 -31.51 13.78
CA ALA A 129 16.99 -30.24 13.86
C ALA A 129 16.29 -29.88 12.53
N ILE A 130 16.93 -30.15 11.40
CA ILE A 130 16.36 -29.93 10.07
C ILE A 130 15.23 -30.94 9.79
N GLN A 131 15.47 -32.22 10.09
CA GLN A 131 14.48 -33.28 9.95
C GLN A 131 13.20 -32.96 10.74
N GLN A 132 13.33 -32.47 11.97
CA GLN A 132 12.17 -32.16 12.82
C GLN A 132 11.33 -31.02 12.23
N VAL A 133 11.96 -29.99 11.65
CA VAL A 133 11.24 -28.92 10.94
C VAL A 133 10.42 -29.48 9.77
N LEU A 134 11.01 -30.36 8.97
CA LEU A 134 10.31 -30.97 7.85
C LEU A 134 9.15 -31.86 8.32
N ILE A 135 9.40 -32.75 9.28
CA ILE A 135 8.39 -33.68 9.81
C ILE A 135 7.19 -32.91 10.37
N ASN A 136 7.44 -31.85 11.15
CA ASN A 136 6.37 -31.08 11.77
C ASN A 136 5.65 -30.17 10.78
N GLY A 137 6.36 -29.62 9.79
CA GLY A 137 5.82 -28.57 8.92
C GLY A 137 5.14 -29.10 7.66
N LEU A 138 5.59 -30.25 7.11
CA LEU A 138 5.07 -30.76 5.84
C LEU A 138 3.58 -31.10 5.90
N ALA A 139 3.10 -31.67 7.00
CA ALA A 139 1.69 -32.03 7.15
C ALA A 139 0.75 -30.82 7.04
N ALA A 140 1.17 -29.68 7.60
CA ALA A 140 0.38 -28.45 7.58
C ALA A 140 0.47 -27.69 6.25
N MET A 141 1.58 -27.83 5.51
CA MET A 141 1.82 -27.04 4.31
C MET A 141 1.49 -27.73 2.99
N ARG A 142 1.52 -29.05 2.95
CA ARG A 142 1.29 -29.80 1.69
C ARG A 142 -0.12 -29.58 1.10
N GLU A 143 -1.13 -29.34 1.94
CA GLU A 143 -2.52 -29.17 1.50
C GLU A 143 -2.83 -27.71 1.08
N ALA A 144 -1.90 -26.79 1.32
CA ALA A 144 -2.06 -25.42 0.89
C ALA A 144 -2.08 -25.34 -0.65
N LYS A 145 -3.02 -24.57 -1.19
CA LYS A 145 -3.07 -24.33 -2.63
C LYS A 145 -1.79 -23.63 -3.09
N THR A 146 -1.30 -24.05 -4.26
CA THR A 146 -0.20 -23.32 -4.92
C THR A 146 -0.64 -21.91 -5.28
N PRO A 147 0.28 -20.93 -5.37
CA PRO A 147 -0.07 -19.55 -5.71
C PRO A 147 -0.87 -19.42 -6.99
N PHE A 148 -0.54 -20.22 -8.02
CA PHE A 148 -1.31 -20.24 -9.27
C PHE A 148 -2.78 -20.57 -9.02
N HIS A 149 -3.08 -21.65 -8.34
CA HIS A 149 -4.45 -22.11 -8.08
C HIS A 149 -5.16 -21.36 -6.94
N ALA A 150 -4.42 -20.58 -6.16
CA ALA A 150 -5.01 -19.69 -5.16
C ALA A 150 -5.46 -18.36 -5.77
N LEU A 151 -4.71 -17.85 -6.74
CA LEU A 151 -4.91 -16.51 -7.31
C LEU A 151 -5.57 -16.55 -8.69
N VAL A 152 -5.26 -17.57 -9.51
CA VAL A 152 -5.86 -17.74 -10.84
C VAL A 152 -7.11 -18.60 -10.70
N THR A 153 -8.25 -17.94 -10.64
CA THR A 153 -9.56 -18.60 -10.62
C THR A 153 -9.89 -19.09 -12.02
N THR A 154 -9.63 -20.35 -12.29
CA THR A 154 -9.92 -21.11 -13.50
C THR A 154 -9.07 -20.71 -14.73
N PRO A 155 -8.57 -21.64 -15.54
CA PRO A 155 -8.10 -21.27 -16.86
C PRO A 155 -9.28 -20.64 -17.59
N ALA A 156 -9.34 -19.32 -17.59
CA ALA A 156 -10.19 -18.61 -18.49
C ALA A 156 -9.87 -19.18 -19.87
N ASP A 157 -10.90 -19.50 -20.64
CA ASP A 157 -10.77 -19.66 -22.07
C ASP A 157 -9.82 -18.56 -22.54
N SER A 158 -8.78 -18.91 -23.27
CA SER A 158 -7.76 -17.95 -23.70
C SER A 158 -8.37 -16.74 -24.38
N ASP A 159 -9.55 -16.90 -24.99
CA ASP A 159 -10.27 -15.85 -25.67
C ASP A 159 -10.99 -14.91 -24.69
N VAL A 160 -11.54 -15.44 -23.59
CA VAL A 160 -12.08 -14.60 -22.49
C VAL A 160 -10.97 -13.76 -21.84
N PHE A 161 -9.81 -14.36 -21.61
CA PHE A 161 -8.66 -13.64 -21.07
C PHE A 161 -8.15 -12.53 -22.02
N LYS A 162 -8.03 -12.86 -23.33
CA LYS A 162 -7.66 -11.87 -24.35
C LYS A 162 -8.67 -10.72 -24.45
N GLN A 163 -9.96 -11.04 -24.37
CA GLN A 163 -11.01 -10.01 -24.36
C GLN A 163 -10.89 -9.11 -23.13
N GLN A 164 -10.68 -9.66 -21.94
CA GLN A 164 -10.46 -8.88 -20.71
C GLN A 164 -9.24 -7.97 -20.82
N LEU A 165 -8.12 -8.46 -21.38
CA LEU A 165 -6.93 -7.64 -21.63
C LEU A 165 -7.21 -6.51 -22.64
N GLN A 166 -7.98 -6.76 -23.69
CA GLN A 166 -8.36 -5.75 -24.68
C GLN A 166 -9.27 -4.67 -24.05
N GLU A 167 -10.25 -5.08 -23.24
CA GLU A 167 -11.13 -4.18 -22.51
C GLU A 167 -10.34 -3.31 -21.53
N LEU A 168 -9.42 -3.90 -20.78
CA LEU A 168 -8.55 -3.16 -19.84
C LEU A 168 -7.64 -2.18 -20.60
N SER A 169 -7.03 -2.60 -21.71
CA SER A 169 -6.19 -1.72 -22.54
C SER A 169 -6.97 -0.56 -23.15
N ALA A 170 -8.18 -0.82 -23.68
CA ALA A 170 -9.08 0.20 -24.22
C ALA A 170 -9.53 1.18 -23.12
N PHE A 171 -9.82 0.66 -21.92
CA PHE A 171 -10.15 1.48 -20.76
C PHE A 171 -8.98 2.39 -20.34
N GLN A 172 -7.77 1.84 -20.24
CA GLN A 172 -6.58 2.63 -19.90
C GLN A 172 -6.30 3.75 -20.91
N ALA A 173 -6.58 3.53 -22.21
CA ALA A 173 -6.45 4.55 -23.22
C ALA A 173 -7.47 5.69 -23.03
N ARG A 174 -8.74 5.36 -22.72
CA ARG A 174 -9.78 6.36 -22.38
C ARG A 174 -9.45 7.11 -21.10
N LEU A 175 -8.96 6.40 -20.07
CA LEU A 175 -8.51 6.98 -18.80
C LEU A 175 -7.42 8.03 -19.01
N ARG A 176 -6.41 7.72 -19.82
CA ARG A 176 -5.35 8.67 -20.18
C ARG A 176 -5.94 9.92 -20.86
N ALA A 177 -6.87 9.73 -21.79
CA ALA A 177 -7.54 10.84 -22.49
C ALA A 177 -8.31 11.76 -21.51
N VAL A 178 -8.91 11.22 -20.46
CA VAL A 178 -9.54 12.03 -19.41
C VAL A 178 -8.50 12.82 -18.62
N ARG A 179 -7.43 12.16 -18.18
CA ARG A 179 -6.39 12.78 -17.34
C ARG A 179 -5.67 13.95 -17.99
N ILE A 180 -5.45 13.90 -19.33
CA ILE A 180 -4.80 14.99 -20.08
C ILE A 180 -5.78 16.11 -20.49
N THR A 181 -7.08 15.98 -20.22
CA THR A 181 -8.07 17.00 -20.55
C THR A 181 -7.96 18.16 -19.57
N GLY A 182 -7.55 19.35 -20.04
CA GLY A 182 -7.39 20.56 -19.21
C GLY A 182 -8.72 21.19 -18.80
N ASP A 183 -9.70 21.20 -19.71
CA ASP A 183 -11.03 21.77 -19.45
C ASP A 183 -11.84 20.89 -18.49
N GLN A 184 -12.29 21.49 -17.38
CA GLN A 184 -12.98 20.78 -16.31
C GLN A 184 -14.35 20.24 -16.76
N ALA A 185 -15.13 21.01 -17.50
CA ALA A 185 -16.46 20.59 -17.94
C ALA A 185 -16.36 19.42 -18.94
N VAL A 186 -15.41 19.51 -19.87
CA VAL A 186 -15.11 18.42 -20.82
C VAL A 186 -14.61 17.17 -20.07
N ARG A 187 -13.77 17.35 -19.05
CA ARG A 187 -13.27 16.25 -18.21
C ARG A 187 -14.42 15.55 -17.49
N GLN A 188 -15.32 16.32 -16.86
CA GLN A 188 -16.50 15.78 -16.18
C GLN A 188 -17.40 14.99 -17.12
N GLN A 189 -17.63 15.51 -18.33
CA GLN A 189 -18.42 14.81 -19.34
C GLN A 189 -17.78 13.47 -19.72
N LYS A 190 -16.47 13.45 -19.97
CA LYS A 190 -15.73 12.21 -20.27
C LYS A 190 -15.77 11.20 -19.12
N VAL A 191 -15.72 11.66 -17.85
CA VAL A 191 -15.89 10.78 -16.68
C VAL A 191 -17.28 10.16 -16.67
N ARG A 192 -18.34 10.95 -16.93
CA ARG A 192 -19.72 10.43 -17.04
C ARG A 192 -19.86 9.39 -18.15
N GLU A 193 -19.20 9.58 -19.29
CA GLU A 193 -19.17 8.59 -20.37
C GLU A 193 -18.42 7.30 -19.96
N LEU A 194 -17.33 7.42 -19.21
CA LEU A 194 -16.59 6.26 -18.71
C LEU A 194 -17.39 5.45 -17.69
N ILE A 195 -18.10 6.09 -16.78
CA ILE A 195 -18.93 5.37 -15.79
C ILE A 195 -20.18 4.73 -16.38
N ALA A 196 -20.55 5.07 -17.61
CA ALA A 196 -21.64 4.42 -18.34
C ALA A 196 -21.27 3.02 -18.88
N LEU A 197 -20.09 2.48 -18.52
CA LEU A 197 -19.66 1.12 -18.87
C LEU A 197 -20.64 0.05 -18.39
N PRO A 198 -20.73 -1.07 -19.14
CA PRO A 198 -21.56 -2.18 -18.74
C PRO A 198 -21.09 -2.80 -17.41
N PRO A 199 -21.99 -3.43 -16.62
CA PRO A 199 -21.66 -4.02 -15.32
C PRO A 199 -20.50 -5.02 -15.35
N ALA A 200 -20.32 -5.76 -16.45
CA ALA A 200 -19.23 -6.72 -16.60
C ALA A 200 -17.83 -6.06 -16.49
N SER A 201 -17.66 -4.87 -17.06
CA SER A 201 -16.41 -4.10 -16.95
C SER A 201 -16.17 -3.59 -15.52
N LEU A 202 -17.23 -3.29 -14.77
CA LEU A 202 -17.14 -2.87 -13.36
C LEU A 202 -16.80 -4.04 -12.41
N ALA A 203 -16.84 -5.28 -12.88
CA ALA A 203 -16.38 -6.44 -12.12
C ALA A 203 -14.85 -6.56 -12.08
N ILE A 204 -14.14 -5.85 -12.97
CA ILE A 204 -12.68 -5.79 -12.99
C ILE A 204 -12.23 -4.77 -11.93
N ARG A 205 -11.55 -5.24 -10.90
CA ARG A 205 -11.16 -4.43 -9.71
C ARG A 205 -10.40 -3.16 -10.09
N GLU A 206 -9.42 -3.27 -10.97
CA GLU A 206 -8.59 -2.16 -11.44
C GLU A 206 -9.41 -1.08 -12.13
N ILE A 207 -10.37 -1.47 -12.97
CA ILE A 207 -11.28 -0.55 -13.66
C ILE A 207 -12.20 0.13 -12.65
N ALA A 208 -12.80 -0.64 -11.76
CA ALA A 208 -13.76 -0.13 -10.77
C ALA A 208 -13.13 0.92 -9.85
N PHE A 209 -11.92 0.66 -9.33
CA PHE A 209 -11.24 1.56 -8.38
C PHE A 209 -10.65 2.80 -9.06
N GLU A 210 -10.15 2.67 -10.28
CA GLU A 210 -9.75 3.83 -11.08
C GLU A 210 -10.95 4.74 -11.41
N LEU A 211 -12.08 4.16 -11.77
CA LEU A 211 -13.31 4.91 -12.00
C LEU A 211 -13.83 5.57 -10.72
N LEU A 212 -13.81 4.86 -9.59
CA LEU A 212 -14.21 5.41 -8.30
C LEU A 212 -13.37 6.65 -7.95
N THR A 213 -12.06 6.57 -8.15
CA THR A 213 -11.15 7.70 -7.94
C THR A 213 -11.48 8.87 -8.89
N LEU A 214 -11.73 8.60 -10.16
CA LEU A 214 -12.10 9.64 -11.12
C LEU A 214 -13.44 10.30 -10.79
N VAL A 215 -14.44 9.53 -10.40
CA VAL A 215 -15.74 10.07 -9.97
C VAL A 215 -15.56 10.98 -8.76
N ARG A 216 -14.87 10.50 -7.74
CA ARG A 216 -14.57 11.26 -6.52
C ARG A 216 -13.88 12.60 -6.81
N ASP A 217 -12.92 12.59 -7.75
CA ASP A 217 -12.06 13.76 -7.98
C ASP A 217 -12.65 14.76 -9.00
N ASN A 218 -13.63 14.35 -9.79
CA ASN A 218 -14.16 15.18 -10.88
C ASN A 218 -15.69 15.42 -10.83
N LEU A 219 -16.44 14.59 -10.11
CA LEU A 219 -17.90 14.72 -10.00
C LEU A 219 -18.30 15.09 -8.56
N SER A 220 -19.59 14.96 -8.23
CA SER A 220 -20.07 15.25 -6.87
C SER A 220 -19.85 14.07 -5.91
N TRP A 221 -20.01 14.35 -4.62
CA TRP A 221 -19.94 13.31 -3.59
C TRP A 221 -21.14 12.36 -3.63
N GLU A 222 -22.29 12.89 -4.05
CA GLU A 222 -23.49 12.09 -4.34
C GLU A 222 -23.25 11.13 -5.53
N ASP A 223 -22.61 11.62 -6.60
CA ASP A 223 -22.20 10.77 -7.74
C ASP A 223 -21.24 9.67 -7.29
N THR A 224 -20.35 9.97 -6.33
CA THR A 224 -19.41 8.98 -5.76
C THR A 224 -20.16 7.87 -5.03
N LEU A 225 -21.13 8.21 -4.18
CA LEU A 225 -21.97 7.22 -3.49
C LEU A 225 -22.82 6.41 -4.47
N ALA A 226 -23.45 7.08 -5.43
CA ALA A 226 -24.25 6.42 -6.49
C ALA A 226 -23.39 5.46 -7.34
N PHE A 227 -22.12 5.79 -7.59
CA PHE A 227 -21.21 4.89 -8.30
C PHE A 227 -20.85 3.66 -7.47
N LEU A 228 -20.58 3.84 -6.17
CA LEU A 228 -20.30 2.74 -5.24
C LEU A 228 -21.46 1.74 -5.18
N ASP A 229 -22.72 2.20 -5.19
CA ASP A 229 -23.90 1.35 -5.20
C ASP A 229 -24.02 0.47 -6.46
N ARG A 230 -23.38 0.87 -7.54
CA ARG A 230 -23.34 0.11 -8.82
C ARG A 230 -22.26 -0.98 -8.82
N LEU A 231 -21.30 -0.93 -7.92
CA LEU A 231 -20.23 -1.93 -7.87
C LEU A 231 -20.79 -3.30 -7.44
N PRO A 232 -20.21 -4.40 -7.96
CA PRO A 232 -20.48 -5.73 -7.43
C PRO A 232 -20.24 -5.80 -5.91
N PRO A 233 -21.02 -6.61 -5.16
CA PRO A 233 -20.92 -6.68 -3.70
C PRO A 233 -19.47 -6.86 -3.19
N ALA A 234 -18.70 -7.75 -3.82
CA ALA A 234 -17.31 -8.01 -3.42
C ALA A 234 -16.40 -6.76 -3.54
N LEU A 235 -16.63 -5.88 -4.52
CA LEU A 235 -15.87 -4.64 -4.69
C LEU A 235 -16.46 -3.48 -3.88
N ARG A 236 -17.77 -3.45 -3.69
CA ARG A 236 -18.43 -2.46 -2.83
C ARG A 236 -18.03 -2.64 -1.37
N ASP A 237 -17.93 -3.90 -0.91
CA ASP A 237 -17.58 -4.25 0.47
C ASP A 237 -16.07 -4.27 0.71
N ASP A 238 -15.23 -4.06 -0.34
CA ASP A 238 -13.78 -3.92 -0.22
C ASP A 238 -13.44 -2.74 0.72
N PRO A 239 -12.43 -2.87 1.59
CA PRO A 239 -12.02 -1.82 2.53
C PRO A 239 -11.80 -0.46 1.86
N PHE A 240 -11.17 -0.41 0.69
CA PHE A 240 -10.98 0.83 -0.07
C PHE A 240 -12.31 1.50 -0.45
N SER A 241 -13.27 0.73 -0.97
CA SER A 241 -14.60 1.26 -1.32
C SER A 241 -15.35 1.80 -0.10
N ARG A 242 -15.27 1.10 1.03
CA ARG A 242 -15.85 1.53 2.31
C ARG A 242 -15.22 2.84 2.79
N GLU A 243 -13.89 2.97 2.71
CA GLU A 243 -13.18 4.21 3.04
C GLU A 243 -13.65 5.38 2.15
N GLN A 244 -13.79 5.17 0.83
CA GLN A 244 -14.27 6.19 -0.09
C GLN A 244 -15.73 6.57 0.17
N ALA A 245 -16.60 5.62 0.54
CA ALA A 245 -17.97 5.90 0.93
C ALA A 245 -18.03 6.78 2.19
N LEU A 246 -17.22 6.46 3.21
CA LEU A 246 -17.14 7.22 4.46
C LEU A 246 -16.54 8.61 4.23
N LEU A 247 -15.55 8.73 3.33
CA LEU A 247 -15.03 10.03 2.92
C LEU A 247 -16.12 10.88 2.24
N ALA A 248 -16.89 10.30 1.32
CA ALA A 248 -17.97 10.99 0.62
C ALA A 248 -19.06 11.48 1.59
N LYS A 249 -19.52 10.62 2.51
CA LYS A 249 -20.47 10.99 3.57
C LYS A 249 -19.96 12.14 4.43
N ALA A 250 -18.68 12.07 4.83
CA ALA A 250 -18.08 13.17 5.60
C ALA A 250 -18.01 14.49 4.84
N LYS A 251 -17.80 14.45 3.52
CA LYS A 251 -17.81 15.65 2.67
C LYS A 251 -19.23 16.22 2.48
N LEU A 252 -20.25 15.37 2.64
CA LEU A 252 -21.65 15.78 2.70
C LEU A 252 -22.09 16.26 4.10
N GLY A 253 -21.16 16.33 5.06
CA GLY A 253 -21.42 16.87 6.40
C GLY A 253 -21.63 15.82 7.49
N GLU A 254 -21.68 14.52 7.16
CA GLU A 254 -21.92 13.43 8.10
C GLU A 254 -20.62 12.99 8.81
N HIS A 255 -19.97 13.94 9.49
CA HIS A 255 -18.62 13.72 10.06
C HIS A 255 -18.60 12.64 11.15
N GLU A 256 -19.55 12.68 12.11
CA GLU A 256 -19.62 11.72 13.21
C GLU A 256 -19.90 10.30 12.69
N LEU A 257 -20.79 10.16 11.71
CA LEU A 257 -21.08 8.88 11.07
C LEU A 257 -19.84 8.32 10.37
N ALA A 258 -19.09 9.18 9.66
CA ALA A 258 -17.85 8.78 8.99
C ALA A 258 -16.78 8.32 9.99
N ILE A 259 -16.63 9.01 11.12
CA ILE A 259 -15.72 8.62 12.20
C ILE A 259 -16.08 7.24 12.74
N ALA A 260 -17.36 7.04 13.12
CA ALA A 260 -17.82 5.77 13.65
C ALA A 260 -17.60 4.61 12.66
N GLY A 261 -17.93 4.81 11.38
CA GLY A 261 -17.71 3.80 10.33
C GLY A 261 -16.24 3.48 10.08
N LEU A 262 -15.34 4.48 10.14
CA LEU A 262 -13.90 4.26 10.03
C LEU A 262 -13.34 3.52 11.26
N GLN A 263 -13.83 3.81 12.45
CA GLN A 263 -13.47 3.08 13.68
C GLN A 263 -13.93 1.63 13.62
N GLU A 264 -15.14 1.37 13.15
CA GLU A 264 -15.63 0.01 12.91
C GLU A 264 -14.75 -0.73 11.91
N LEU A 265 -14.41 -0.07 10.79
CA LEU A 265 -13.54 -0.65 9.76
C LEU A 265 -12.13 -0.96 10.30
N MET A 266 -11.58 -0.11 11.17
CA MET A 266 -10.31 -0.39 11.85
C MET A 266 -10.40 -1.59 12.81
N GLY A 267 -11.55 -1.79 13.45
CA GLY A 267 -11.79 -2.95 14.30
C GLY A 267 -11.78 -4.29 13.54
N ILE A 268 -12.16 -4.27 12.27
CA ILE A 268 -12.21 -5.46 11.39
C ILE A 268 -10.89 -5.68 10.65
N GLU A 269 -10.37 -4.63 10.02
CA GLU A 269 -9.26 -4.69 9.04
C GLU A 269 -7.93 -4.19 9.63
N GLY A 270 -7.93 -3.69 10.87
CA GLY A 270 -6.76 -3.09 11.51
C GLY A 270 -6.57 -1.61 11.19
N GLU A 271 -5.60 -1.02 11.89
CA GLU A 271 -5.23 0.39 11.73
C GLU A 271 -4.31 0.58 10.52
N THR A 272 -4.57 1.64 9.75
CA THR A 272 -3.68 2.09 8.69
C THR A 272 -3.46 3.61 8.81
N PRO A 273 -2.34 4.16 8.32
CA PRO A 273 -2.13 5.60 8.27
C PRO A 273 -3.26 6.33 7.54
N GLU A 274 -3.81 5.73 6.49
CA GLU A 274 -4.93 6.30 5.73
C GLU A 274 -6.18 6.43 6.58
N ARG A 275 -6.64 5.37 7.25
CA ARG A 275 -7.82 5.39 8.12
C ARG A 275 -7.68 6.37 9.28
N LEU A 276 -6.51 6.35 9.93
CA LEU A 276 -6.20 7.29 11.01
C LEU A 276 -6.15 8.73 10.51
N GLY A 277 -5.56 8.97 9.33
CA GLY A 277 -5.53 10.27 8.69
C GLY A 277 -6.93 10.77 8.29
N LEU A 278 -7.79 9.89 7.77
CA LEU A 278 -9.19 10.22 7.49
C LEU A 278 -9.95 10.63 8.76
N ILE A 279 -9.82 9.89 9.85
CA ILE A 279 -10.46 10.23 11.14
C ILE A 279 -9.92 11.56 11.66
N GLY A 280 -8.60 11.74 11.70
CA GLY A 280 -7.97 13.00 12.11
C GLY A 280 -8.48 14.19 11.30
N GLY A 281 -8.66 14.01 9.98
CA GLY A 281 -9.24 15.01 9.10
C GLY A 281 -10.70 15.37 9.44
N ARG A 282 -11.50 14.40 9.90
CA ARG A 282 -12.89 14.66 10.33
C ARG A 282 -12.91 15.45 11.63
N TYR A 283 -12.12 15.06 12.61
CA TYR A 283 -12.00 15.81 13.86
C TYR A 283 -11.45 17.23 13.62
N LYS A 284 -10.46 17.41 12.75
CA LYS A 284 -9.96 18.73 12.34
C LYS A 284 -11.07 19.60 11.73
N LYS A 285 -11.96 19.00 10.93
CA LYS A 285 -13.09 19.73 10.33
C LYS A 285 -14.13 20.14 11.38
N LEU A 286 -14.45 19.24 12.32
CA LEU A 286 -15.35 19.50 13.44
C LEU A 286 -14.77 20.59 14.37
N TRP A 287 -13.47 20.52 14.65
CA TRP A 287 -12.77 21.56 15.40
C TRP A 287 -12.90 22.93 14.72
N ARG A 288 -12.63 23.03 13.41
CA ARG A 288 -12.79 24.29 12.65
C ARG A 288 -14.22 24.82 12.75
N GLY A 289 -15.21 23.98 12.59
CA GLY A 289 -16.62 24.37 12.70
C GLY A 289 -16.97 24.95 14.07
N GLN A 290 -16.45 24.37 15.17
CA GLN A 290 -16.65 24.91 16.53
C GLN A 290 -15.90 26.24 16.71
N ARG A 291 -14.65 26.33 16.26
CA ARG A 291 -13.85 27.55 16.33
C ARG A 291 -14.51 28.69 15.57
N ASP A 292 -14.89 28.47 14.34
CA ASP A 292 -15.48 29.51 13.48
C ASP A 292 -16.83 29.97 14.04
N GLY A 293 -17.66 29.05 14.52
CA GLY A 293 -18.91 29.42 15.22
C GLY A 293 -18.67 30.23 16.50
N ARG A 294 -17.64 29.91 17.29
CA ARG A 294 -17.22 30.68 18.46
C ARG A 294 -16.78 32.08 18.08
N LEU A 295 -15.93 32.21 17.06
CA LEU A 295 -15.43 33.51 16.59
C LEU A 295 -16.57 34.40 16.07
N GLN A 296 -17.54 33.83 15.35
CA GLN A 296 -18.74 34.56 14.91
C GLN A 296 -19.59 35.09 16.07
N ARG A 297 -19.61 34.35 17.20
CA ARG A 297 -20.31 34.84 18.44
C ARG A 297 -19.48 35.82 19.24
N GLY A 298 -18.23 36.13 18.83
CA GLY A 298 -17.33 37.02 19.57
C GLY A 298 -16.78 36.45 20.87
N GLU A 299 -16.81 35.14 21.03
CA GLU A 299 -16.34 34.43 22.23
C GLU A 299 -14.81 34.26 22.19
N ALA A 300 -14.11 34.71 23.23
CA ALA A 300 -12.64 34.69 23.23
C ALA A 300 -12.04 33.30 23.48
N ASN A 301 -12.66 32.54 24.42
CA ASN A 301 -12.07 31.27 24.88
C ASN A 301 -12.70 30.04 24.18
N PRO A 302 -11.89 29.04 23.76
CA PRO A 302 -12.42 27.81 23.20
C PRO A 302 -13.21 27.01 24.23
N GLY A 303 -14.32 26.40 23.79
CA GLY A 303 -15.10 25.49 24.61
C GLY A 303 -14.50 24.10 24.71
N LEU A 304 -14.91 23.31 25.69
CA LEU A 304 -14.43 21.94 25.89
C LEU A 304 -14.57 21.05 24.65
N ARG A 305 -15.68 21.21 23.91
CA ARG A 305 -15.92 20.43 22.68
C ARG A 305 -14.95 20.82 21.56
N GLU A 306 -14.63 22.12 21.42
CA GLU A 306 -13.63 22.61 20.47
C GLU A 306 -12.26 22.03 20.79
N LEU A 307 -11.84 22.08 22.07
CA LEU A 307 -10.57 21.52 22.52
C LEU A 307 -10.52 20.00 22.34
N GLY A 308 -11.58 19.28 22.67
CA GLY A 308 -11.66 17.84 22.48
C GLY A 308 -11.47 17.42 21.02
N TYR A 309 -12.11 18.10 20.08
CA TYR A 309 -11.92 17.80 18.65
C TYR A 309 -10.50 18.11 18.15
N LEU A 310 -9.84 19.11 18.71
CA LEU A 310 -8.45 19.40 18.41
C LEU A 310 -7.53 18.29 18.92
N ASP A 311 -7.73 17.84 20.14
CA ASP A 311 -6.97 16.75 20.75
C ASP A 311 -7.17 15.43 19.99
N ASP A 312 -8.40 15.08 19.64
CA ASP A 312 -8.73 13.89 18.85
C ASP A 312 -8.08 13.95 17.46
N ALA A 313 -8.06 15.11 16.81
CA ALA A 313 -7.40 15.27 15.52
C ALA A 313 -5.88 15.05 15.64
N ILE A 314 -5.23 15.64 16.64
CA ILE A 314 -3.80 15.47 16.90
C ILE A 314 -3.47 14.02 17.18
N GLU A 315 -4.24 13.36 18.04
CA GLU A 315 -4.00 11.96 18.43
C GLU A 315 -4.06 11.01 17.23
N HIS A 316 -5.10 11.10 16.41
CA HIS A 316 -5.25 10.22 15.25
C HIS A 316 -4.17 10.47 14.19
N TYR A 317 -3.84 11.72 13.90
CA TYR A 317 -2.74 12.03 12.99
C TYR A 317 -1.39 11.58 13.53
N ARG A 318 -1.12 11.74 14.85
CA ARG A 318 0.10 11.26 15.50
C ARG A 318 0.25 9.74 15.37
N ARG A 319 -0.81 8.99 15.69
CA ARG A 319 -0.81 7.52 15.55
C ARG A 319 -0.54 7.12 14.10
N GLY A 320 -1.19 7.76 13.13
CA GLY A 320 -0.98 7.49 11.72
C GLY A 320 0.44 7.78 11.25
N ALA A 321 1.03 8.89 11.68
CA ALA A 321 2.40 9.26 11.35
C ALA A 321 3.44 8.31 11.98
N LEU A 322 3.21 7.86 13.22
CA LEU A 322 4.11 6.93 13.91
C LEU A 322 3.96 5.48 13.41
N LEU A 323 2.80 5.10 12.92
CA LEU A 323 2.58 3.79 12.31
C LEU A 323 3.39 3.61 11.02
N ASN A 324 3.58 4.70 10.27
CA ASN A 324 4.44 4.72 9.08
C ASN A 324 5.06 6.11 8.90
N LEU A 325 6.35 6.24 9.17
CA LEU A 325 7.08 7.52 9.06
C LEU A 325 7.15 8.09 7.64
N ASN A 326 6.83 7.32 6.61
CA ASN A 326 6.69 7.81 5.23
C ASN A 326 5.27 8.36 4.93
N ALA A 327 4.33 8.24 5.87
CA ALA A 327 2.97 8.74 5.73
C ALA A 327 2.93 10.27 5.94
N TYR A 328 3.50 11.04 4.99
CA TYR A 328 3.55 12.50 5.06
C TYR A 328 2.18 13.14 5.20
N TYR A 329 1.11 12.51 4.72
CA TYR A 329 -0.26 12.99 4.87
C TYR A 329 -0.69 13.12 6.35
N CYS A 330 -0.34 12.15 7.21
CA CYS A 330 -0.60 12.27 8.65
C CYS A 330 0.35 13.29 9.29
N ALA A 331 1.65 13.20 8.96
CA ALA A 331 2.68 14.04 9.56
C ALA A 331 2.47 15.54 9.28
N CYS A 332 2.05 15.92 8.06
CA CYS A 332 1.92 17.34 7.66
C CYS A 332 0.84 18.12 8.39
N ASN A 333 -0.13 17.44 9.00
CA ASN A 333 -1.20 18.07 9.77
C ASN A 333 -0.79 18.44 11.20
N LEU A 334 0.17 17.72 11.77
CA LEU A 334 0.57 17.87 13.17
C LEU A 334 1.24 19.19 13.50
N PRO A 335 2.18 19.74 12.69
CA PRO A 335 2.85 20.99 13.02
C PRO A 335 1.87 22.15 13.21
N LEU A 336 0.84 22.24 12.36
CA LEU A 336 -0.18 23.27 12.47
C LEU A 336 -1.03 23.09 13.73
N LEU A 337 -1.59 21.89 13.95
CA LEU A 337 -2.52 21.62 15.05
C LEU A 337 -1.83 21.74 16.42
N LEU A 338 -0.59 21.24 16.54
CA LEU A 338 0.23 21.38 17.74
C LEU A 338 0.57 22.84 18.02
N SER A 339 0.90 23.64 17.00
CA SER A 339 1.15 25.07 17.15
C SER A 339 -0.10 25.85 17.57
N ILE A 340 -1.28 25.40 17.18
CA ILE A 340 -2.56 26.00 17.61
C ILE A 340 -2.90 25.60 19.05
N ARG A 341 -2.69 24.34 19.43
CA ARG A 341 -2.94 23.88 20.81
C ARG A 341 -1.96 24.50 21.79
N ALA A 342 -0.69 24.55 21.44
CA ALA A 342 0.40 25.23 22.14
C ALA A 342 0.50 24.89 23.65
N THR A 343 0.25 23.64 24.04
CA THR A 343 0.45 23.14 25.40
C THR A 343 1.85 22.57 25.59
N GLY A 344 2.25 22.19 26.81
CA GLY A 344 3.61 21.77 27.12
C GLY A 344 4.16 20.69 26.18
N GLY A 345 5.32 20.95 25.54
CA GLY A 345 5.97 20.04 24.59
C GLY A 345 5.46 20.13 23.14
N ASP A 346 4.30 20.75 22.87
CA ASP A 346 3.69 20.78 21.54
C ASP A 346 4.58 21.45 20.49
N LEU A 347 5.27 22.53 20.83
CA LEU A 347 6.14 23.24 19.88
C LEU A 347 7.37 22.43 19.49
N GLU A 348 7.92 21.65 20.42
CA GLU A 348 9.04 20.74 20.15
C GLU A 348 8.58 19.58 19.25
N GLU A 349 7.43 19.00 19.56
CA GLU A 349 6.81 17.94 18.75
C GLU A 349 6.42 18.45 17.35
N ALA A 350 5.88 19.66 17.24
CA ALA A 350 5.59 20.30 15.96
C ALA A 350 6.85 20.44 15.09
N ALA A 351 7.98 20.85 15.69
CA ALA A 351 9.25 20.95 14.98
C ALA A 351 9.78 19.57 14.52
N PHE A 352 9.53 18.51 15.27
CA PHE A 352 9.84 17.14 14.85
C PHE A 352 9.03 16.73 13.61
N PHE A 353 7.70 16.85 13.67
CA PHE A 353 6.82 16.49 12.57
C PHE A 353 6.99 17.38 11.34
N GLU A 354 7.41 18.65 11.52
CA GLU A 354 7.76 19.52 10.40
C GLU A 354 8.93 18.94 9.58
N ARG A 355 10.00 18.53 10.24
CA ARG A 355 11.16 17.90 9.59
C ARG A 355 10.79 16.57 8.92
N LEU A 356 9.97 15.76 9.61
CA LEU A 356 9.48 14.49 9.07
C LEU A 356 8.63 14.71 7.80
N THR A 357 7.73 15.69 7.82
CA THR A 357 6.88 16.04 6.67
C THR A 357 7.72 16.40 5.45
N VAL A 358 8.70 17.29 5.63
CA VAL A 358 9.58 17.72 4.52
C VAL A 358 10.32 16.50 3.95
N LEU A 359 10.99 15.74 4.81
CA LEU A 359 11.79 14.58 4.37
C LEU A 359 10.95 13.52 3.66
N ALA A 360 9.82 13.12 4.26
CA ALA A 360 8.96 12.10 3.67
C ALA A 360 8.34 12.54 2.34
N SER A 361 7.91 13.82 2.24
CA SER A 361 7.36 14.37 1.00
C SER A 361 8.41 14.48 -0.12
N GLU A 362 9.63 14.93 0.19
CA GLU A 362 10.73 15.03 -0.77
C GLU A 362 11.14 13.65 -1.28
N ILE A 363 11.26 12.65 -0.39
CA ILE A 363 11.55 11.26 -0.78
C ILE A 363 10.44 10.69 -1.68
N ALA A 364 9.18 10.94 -1.37
CA ALA A 364 8.06 10.45 -2.18
C ALA A 364 8.07 11.06 -3.59
N ILE A 365 8.38 12.35 -3.71
CA ILE A 365 8.52 13.05 -5.00
C ILE A 365 9.71 12.51 -5.79
N GLU A 366 10.88 12.37 -5.16
CA GLU A 366 12.10 11.87 -5.81
C GLU A 366 11.93 10.46 -6.36
N ARG A 367 11.21 9.60 -5.63
CA ARG A 367 10.90 8.22 -6.05
C ARG A 367 9.77 8.11 -7.07
N GLY A 368 9.09 9.21 -7.41
CA GLY A 368 7.91 9.17 -8.26
C GLY A 368 6.72 8.42 -7.63
N GLN A 369 6.72 8.25 -6.31
CA GLN A 369 5.70 7.54 -5.53
C GLN A 369 4.75 8.51 -4.80
N HIS A 370 4.63 9.74 -5.28
CA HIS A 370 3.79 10.76 -4.68
C HIS A 370 2.39 10.75 -5.30
N ASP A 371 1.41 10.95 -4.45
CA ASP A 371 0.07 11.41 -4.83
C ASP A 371 0.05 12.96 -4.88
N GLY A 372 -1.06 13.58 -5.25
CA GLY A 372 -1.18 15.04 -5.32
C GLY A 372 -0.98 15.78 -3.98
N TRP A 373 -0.75 15.08 -2.86
CA TRP A 373 -0.59 15.66 -1.53
C TRP A 373 0.84 16.01 -1.15
N ALA A 374 1.85 15.40 -1.75
CA ALA A 374 3.24 15.61 -1.35
C ALA A 374 3.68 17.06 -1.52
N ARG A 375 3.39 17.68 -2.67
CA ARG A 375 3.71 19.11 -2.91
C ARG A 375 2.84 20.06 -2.08
N SER A 376 1.57 19.70 -1.87
CA SER A 376 0.68 20.45 -0.96
C SER A 376 1.18 20.43 0.47
N SER A 377 1.73 19.29 0.95
CA SER A 377 2.36 19.18 2.27
C SER A 377 3.60 20.06 2.41
N LEU A 378 4.46 20.09 1.38
CA LEU A 378 5.62 20.98 1.32
C LEU A 378 5.23 22.45 1.25
N LEU A 379 4.14 22.79 0.54
CA LEU A 379 3.60 24.15 0.49
C LEU A 379 3.17 24.61 1.89
N GLY A 380 2.42 23.77 2.63
CA GLY A 380 2.05 24.05 4.01
C GLY A 380 3.26 24.29 4.92
N SER A 381 4.32 23.49 4.79
CA SER A 381 5.59 23.64 5.48
C SER A 381 6.26 25.00 5.16
N ALA A 382 6.35 25.35 3.89
CA ALA A 382 6.94 26.64 3.47
C ALA A 382 6.16 27.85 3.98
N ILE A 383 4.82 27.76 4.07
CA ILE A 383 3.98 28.81 4.65
C ILE A 383 4.27 28.98 6.15
N ARG A 384 4.32 27.90 6.91
CA ARG A 384 4.62 27.94 8.35
C ARG A 384 6.00 28.50 8.65
N SER A 385 6.99 28.21 7.79
CA SER A 385 8.34 28.77 7.93
C SER A 385 8.46 30.23 7.46
N GLY A 386 7.45 30.78 6.76
CA GLY A 386 7.49 32.13 6.20
C GLY A 386 8.38 32.27 4.97
N ASP A 387 8.79 31.17 4.33
CA ASP A 387 9.64 31.16 3.14
C ASP A 387 8.83 31.49 1.88
N THR A 388 8.72 32.78 1.59
CA THR A 388 7.91 33.28 0.47
C THR A 388 8.39 32.82 -0.90
N ALA A 389 9.70 32.61 -1.09
CA ALA A 389 10.26 32.15 -2.37
C ALA A 389 9.88 30.66 -2.61
N LYS A 390 10.03 29.83 -1.59
CA LYS A 390 9.64 28.42 -1.64
C LYS A 390 8.14 28.26 -1.84
N VAL A 391 7.31 29.11 -1.18
CA VAL A 391 5.85 29.12 -1.34
C VAL A 391 5.46 29.41 -2.79
N GLN A 392 6.01 30.43 -3.43
CA GLN A 392 5.72 30.73 -4.83
C GLN A 392 6.05 29.56 -5.77
N THR A 393 7.24 28.97 -5.58
CA THR A 393 7.68 27.81 -6.39
C THR A 393 6.74 26.62 -6.23
N LEU A 394 6.38 26.29 -4.98
CA LEU A 394 5.50 25.14 -4.68
C LEU A 394 4.05 25.42 -5.09
N ALA A 395 3.56 26.65 -4.96
CA ALA A 395 2.23 27.03 -5.43
C ALA A 395 2.07 26.79 -6.94
N LEU A 396 3.07 27.20 -7.73
CA LEU A 396 3.09 26.95 -9.17
C LEU A 396 3.16 25.43 -9.49
N ALA A 397 3.93 24.68 -8.70
CA ALA A 397 4.03 23.24 -8.89
C ALA A 397 2.71 22.52 -8.57
N VAL A 398 2.04 22.87 -7.47
CA VAL A 398 0.69 22.36 -7.10
C VAL A 398 -0.33 22.70 -8.20
N ALA A 399 -0.34 23.97 -8.68
CA ALA A 399 -1.24 24.38 -9.75
C ALA A 399 -1.04 23.55 -11.04
N ARG A 400 0.21 23.24 -11.40
CA ARG A 400 0.53 22.40 -12.59
C ARG A 400 0.13 20.94 -12.44
N GLU A 401 0.12 20.40 -11.24
CA GLU A 401 -0.38 19.04 -10.99
C GLU A 401 -1.88 18.92 -11.20
N GLY A 402 -2.63 20.01 -11.10
CA GLY A 402 -4.07 20.03 -11.29
C GLY A 402 -4.81 19.19 -10.24
N PRO A 403 -4.63 19.45 -8.94
CA PRO A 403 -5.29 18.67 -7.90
C PRO A 403 -6.82 18.77 -8.03
N ALA A 404 -7.53 17.78 -7.50
CA ALA A 404 -8.99 17.87 -7.39
C ALA A 404 -9.39 19.09 -6.54
N ALA A 405 -10.52 19.73 -6.86
CA ALA A 405 -10.95 20.94 -6.18
C ALA A 405 -10.99 20.80 -4.65
N TRP A 406 -11.50 19.66 -4.15
CA TRP A 406 -11.57 19.37 -2.71
C TRP A 406 -10.19 19.23 -2.02
N GLN A 407 -9.15 18.81 -2.79
CA GLN A 407 -7.77 18.74 -2.29
C GLN A 407 -7.19 20.16 -2.15
N LEU A 408 -7.38 20.98 -3.17
CA LEU A 408 -6.92 22.38 -3.14
C LEU A 408 -7.62 23.18 -2.04
N GLU A 409 -8.94 23.01 -1.87
CA GLU A 409 -9.70 23.59 -0.76
C GLU A 409 -9.14 23.23 0.62
N SER A 410 -8.80 21.94 0.82
CA SER A 410 -8.19 21.48 2.06
C SER A 410 -6.82 22.12 2.30
N THR A 411 -6.01 22.19 1.26
CA THR A 411 -4.67 22.82 1.31
C THR A 411 -4.76 24.32 1.64
N LEU A 412 -5.69 25.02 1.00
CA LEU A 412 -5.92 26.44 1.26
C LEU A 412 -6.41 26.71 2.68
N ALA A 413 -7.34 25.89 3.19
CA ALA A 413 -7.82 26.03 4.57
C ALA A 413 -6.71 25.81 5.60
N ASP A 414 -5.81 24.83 5.38
CA ASP A 414 -4.64 24.63 6.24
C ASP A 414 -3.65 25.80 6.16
N ALA A 415 -3.46 26.34 4.97
CA ALA A 415 -2.58 27.47 4.72
C ALA A 415 -3.10 28.76 5.39
N GLU A 416 -4.41 28.97 5.38
CA GLU A 416 -5.07 30.11 6.05
C GLU A 416 -4.94 30.03 7.57
N ASP A 417 -5.14 28.85 8.15
CA ASP A 417 -4.91 28.62 9.57
C ASP A 417 -3.44 28.88 9.95
N ALA A 418 -2.49 28.41 9.12
CA ALA A 418 -1.07 28.66 9.34
C ALA A 418 -0.72 30.15 9.21
N LEU A 419 -1.32 30.85 8.23
CA LEU A 419 -1.14 32.29 8.05
C LEU A 419 -1.66 33.10 9.25
N ALA A 420 -2.74 32.61 9.89
CA ALA A 420 -3.30 33.25 11.08
C ALA A 420 -2.36 33.21 12.30
N LEU A 421 -1.41 32.27 12.35
CA LEU A 421 -0.39 32.19 13.41
C LEU A 421 0.76 33.21 13.23
N LEU A 422 0.93 33.78 12.03
CA LEU A 422 1.97 34.77 11.77
C LEU A 422 1.53 36.15 12.27
N PRO A 423 2.47 37.02 12.72
CA PRO A 423 2.15 38.38 13.14
C PRO A 423 1.39 39.15 12.06
N ALA A 424 0.33 39.84 12.45
CA ALA A 424 -0.63 40.48 11.53
C ALA A 424 0.02 41.54 10.61
N ASP A 425 1.02 42.24 11.10
CA ASP A 425 1.75 43.32 10.46
C ASP A 425 3.02 42.88 9.71
N SER A 426 3.32 41.58 9.69
CA SER A 426 4.52 41.08 9.01
C SER A 426 4.41 41.18 7.49
N ALA A 427 5.46 41.68 6.83
CA ALA A 427 5.54 41.73 5.38
C ALA A 427 5.48 40.30 4.74
N SER A 428 5.92 39.28 5.46
CA SER A 428 5.80 37.89 5.05
C SER A 428 4.33 37.44 4.98
N ARG A 429 3.52 37.75 6.00
CA ARG A 429 2.08 37.43 6.02
C ARG A 429 1.34 38.05 4.83
N GLN A 430 1.64 39.31 4.51
CA GLN A 430 1.01 40.02 3.39
C GLN A 430 1.36 39.33 2.03
N ARG A 431 2.63 39.03 1.80
CA ARG A 431 3.07 38.33 0.57
C ARG A 431 2.46 36.93 0.45
N LEU A 432 2.44 36.15 1.54
CA LEU A 432 1.84 34.84 1.56
C LEU A 432 0.33 34.87 1.31
N ALA A 433 -0.36 35.87 1.87
CA ALA A 433 -1.79 36.07 1.63
C ALA A 433 -2.09 36.34 0.15
N SER A 434 -1.25 37.13 -0.54
CA SER A 434 -1.38 37.34 -1.99
C SER A 434 -1.24 36.05 -2.79
N THR A 435 -0.21 35.25 -2.50
CA THR A 435 -0.01 33.96 -3.18
C THR A 435 -1.17 32.98 -2.94
N LEU A 436 -1.73 32.96 -1.72
CA LEU A 436 -2.90 32.13 -1.42
C LEU A 436 -4.15 32.61 -2.16
N ALA A 437 -4.33 33.92 -2.34
CA ALA A 437 -5.43 34.49 -3.12
C ALA A 437 -5.33 34.07 -4.62
N GLU A 438 -4.12 34.04 -5.18
CA GLU A 438 -3.87 33.54 -6.55
C GLU A 438 -4.24 32.05 -6.68
N LEU A 439 -3.79 31.21 -5.73
CA LEU A 439 -4.16 29.79 -5.70
C LEU A 439 -5.67 29.57 -5.56
N ARG A 440 -6.34 30.40 -4.76
CA ARG A 440 -7.81 30.37 -4.63
C ARG A 440 -8.51 30.70 -5.95
N GLY A 441 -7.94 31.59 -6.75
CA GLY A 441 -8.44 31.90 -8.09
C GLY A 441 -8.54 30.67 -9.01
N LEU A 442 -7.73 29.64 -8.78
CA LEU A 442 -7.78 28.38 -9.53
C LEU A 442 -9.03 27.53 -9.22
N LEU A 443 -9.70 27.77 -8.09
CA LEU A 443 -10.95 27.09 -7.70
C LEU A 443 -12.19 27.75 -8.33
N SER A 444 -12.08 29.00 -8.77
CA SER A 444 -13.19 29.69 -9.37
C SER A 444 -13.35 29.22 -10.81
N PRO A 445 -14.52 28.69 -11.21
CA PRO A 445 -14.78 28.39 -12.61
C PRO A 445 -14.71 29.72 -13.37
N GLY A 446 -13.78 29.82 -14.35
CA GLY A 446 -13.72 30.91 -15.31
C GLY A 446 -14.95 30.90 -16.24
#